data_9f97fbdb01da5b74cd5df5a447229265
#
_entry.id   9f97fbdb01da5b74cd5df5a447229265
#
_cell.length_a   1.000
_cell.length_b   1.000
_cell.length_c   1.000
_cell.angle_alpha   90.00
_cell.angle_beta   90.00
_cell.angle_gamma   90.00
#
_symmetry.space_group_name_H-M   'P 1'
#
loop_
_entity.id
_entity.type
_entity.pdbx_description
1 polymer ?
#
loop_
_entity_poly.entity_id
_entity_poly.type
_entity_poly.pdbx_seq_one_letter_code
_entity_poly.pdbx_strand_id
1 'polypeptide(L)'
;TFSVPIRTVAVQGTQVRCGIGSGITADATAPAEWQEWLHKRAFVERASMPFDLLETLAMDGGQLRHAADHLQRLAAAAAHFAYPFNTGEAQQHLAQLVQSHPHGLWRVRLLLAAQGTFSVQAFAMEATPPCAPPVRLQLASTPLAEAHGEFVRFKTTRRAHYDAFTPTTPGVFDTVLWNPEGEITECTRGNIALLLDGRWVTPPLTCGLL
;
A
#
# COMPACT_ATOMS: atom_id res chain seq x y z
N THR A 1 -28.68 -31.75 8.97
CA THR A 1 -27.39 -31.11 8.69
C THR A 1 -27.42 -29.73 9.34
N PHE A 2 -26.47 -29.44 10.22
CA PHE A 2 -26.32 -28.11 10.82
C PHE A 2 -25.19 -27.36 10.09
N SER A 3 -25.42 -26.12 9.74
CA SER A 3 -24.43 -25.20 9.22
C SER A 3 -23.95 -24.28 10.34
N VAL A 4 -22.66 -24.17 10.54
CA VAL A 4 -22.07 -23.18 11.46
C VAL A 4 -21.60 -21.99 10.61
N PRO A 5 -22.34 -20.87 10.60
CA PRO A 5 -21.92 -19.70 9.84
C PRO A 5 -20.69 -19.07 10.51
N ILE A 6 -19.61 -18.94 9.73
CA ILE A 6 -18.41 -18.20 10.14
C ILE A 6 -18.20 -17.04 9.17
N ARG A 7 -17.62 -15.93 9.66
CA ARG A 7 -17.36 -14.71 8.84
C ARG A 7 -18.59 -14.28 8.03
N THR A 8 -19.77 -14.40 8.64
CA THR A 8 -21.04 -14.11 7.97
C THR A 8 -21.53 -12.74 8.37
N VAL A 9 -21.92 -11.95 7.38
CA VAL A 9 -22.52 -10.64 7.56
C VAL A 9 -23.99 -10.74 7.19
N ALA A 10 -24.89 -10.38 8.12
CA ALA A 10 -26.32 -10.26 7.88
C ALA A 10 -26.67 -8.80 7.59
N VAL A 11 -27.37 -8.55 6.48
CA VAL A 11 -27.82 -7.21 6.08
C VAL A 11 -29.34 -7.19 6.15
N GLN A 12 -29.90 -6.23 6.91
CA GLN A 12 -31.34 -6.02 7.02
C GLN A 12 -31.65 -4.52 6.89
N GLY A 13 -32.13 -4.11 5.74
CA GLY A 13 -32.30 -2.70 5.42
C GLY A 13 -30.94 -1.99 5.45
N THR A 14 -30.81 -0.98 6.31
CA THR A 14 -29.55 -0.22 6.51
C THR A 14 -28.68 -0.78 7.65
N GLN A 15 -29.15 -1.82 8.34
CA GLN A 15 -28.39 -2.43 9.44
C GLN A 15 -27.53 -3.58 8.93
N VAL A 16 -26.28 -3.60 9.40
CA VAL A 16 -25.30 -4.65 9.12
C VAL A 16 -24.88 -5.26 10.45
N ARG A 17 -24.93 -6.58 10.57
CA ARG A 17 -24.53 -7.33 11.76
C ARG A 17 -23.54 -8.42 11.39
N CYS A 18 -22.45 -8.52 12.11
CA CYS A 18 -21.49 -9.61 12.01
C CYS A 18 -21.27 -10.21 13.38
N GLY A 19 -21.65 -11.49 13.54
CA GLY A 19 -21.32 -12.27 14.73
C GLY A 19 -19.87 -12.71 14.68
N ILE A 20 -19.11 -12.44 15.75
CA ILE A 20 -17.73 -12.88 15.90
C ILE A 20 -17.66 -13.75 17.17
N GLY A 21 -17.05 -14.91 17.06
CA GLY A 21 -16.89 -15.85 18.15
C GLY A 21 -15.88 -16.93 17.82
N SER A 22 -15.50 -17.70 18.83
CA SER A 22 -14.61 -18.85 18.72
C SER A 22 -15.10 -19.99 19.63
N GLY A 23 -14.59 -21.19 19.39
CA GLY A 23 -14.84 -22.34 20.25
C GLY A 23 -13.86 -22.31 21.44
N ILE A 24 -14.40 -22.14 22.64
CA ILE A 24 -13.55 -22.15 23.85
C ILE A 24 -13.21 -23.61 24.21
N THR A 25 -11.95 -23.95 24.16
CA THR A 25 -11.40 -25.27 24.55
C THR A 25 -10.76 -25.20 25.95
N ALA A 26 -10.44 -26.33 26.53
CA ALA A 26 -9.90 -26.40 27.89
C ALA A 26 -8.53 -25.70 28.02
N ASP A 27 -7.79 -25.58 26.94
CA ASP A 27 -6.47 -24.93 26.82
C ASP A 27 -6.55 -23.48 26.28
N ALA A 28 -7.77 -22.97 26.00
CA ALA A 28 -7.97 -21.62 25.52
C ALA A 28 -7.56 -20.59 26.60
N THR A 29 -6.89 -19.53 26.14
CA THR A 29 -6.56 -18.38 26.98
C THR A 29 -7.25 -17.13 26.50
N ALA A 30 -7.73 -16.29 27.41
CA ALA A 30 -8.45 -15.06 27.05
C ALA A 30 -7.66 -14.14 26.08
N PRO A 31 -6.33 -13.95 26.22
CA PRO A 31 -5.56 -13.18 25.26
C PRO A 31 -5.54 -13.77 23.84
N ALA A 32 -5.40 -15.11 23.72
CA ALA A 32 -5.39 -15.80 22.43
C ALA A 32 -6.74 -15.69 21.71
N GLU A 33 -7.83 -15.95 22.46
CA GLU A 33 -9.20 -15.83 21.96
C GLU A 33 -9.52 -14.40 21.50
N TRP A 34 -9.07 -13.40 22.26
CA TRP A 34 -9.25 -12.01 21.90
C TRP A 34 -8.52 -11.66 20.59
N GLN A 35 -7.28 -12.14 20.40
CA GLN A 35 -6.55 -11.97 19.15
C GLN A 35 -7.24 -12.67 17.98
N GLU A 36 -7.79 -13.87 18.18
CA GLU A 36 -8.57 -14.56 17.17
C GLU A 36 -9.80 -13.76 16.76
N TRP A 37 -10.52 -13.16 17.71
CA TRP A 37 -11.68 -12.32 17.42
C TRP A 37 -11.30 -11.05 16.66
N LEU A 38 -10.17 -10.41 16.99
CA LEU A 38 -9.65 -9.28 16.23
C LEU A 38 -9.32 -9.67 14.79
N HIS A 39 -8.68 -10.82 14.57
CA HIS A 39 -8.41 -11.34 13.23
C HIS A 39 -9.71 -11.65 12.47
N LYS A 40 -10.70 -12.22 13.15
CA LYS A 40 -12.02 -12.48 12.55
C LYS A 40 -12.79 -11.19 12.22
N ARG A 41 -12.55 -10.10 12.93
CA ARG A 41 -13.14 -8.78 12.68
C ARG A 41 -12.51 -8.08 11.48
N ALA A 42 -11.24 -8.33 11.24
CA ALA A 42 -10.44 -7.59 10.24
C ALA A 42 -11.09 -7.59 8.83
N PHE A 43 -11.76 -8.68 8.42
CA PHE A 43 -12.43 -8.71 7.11
C PHE A 43 -13.60 -7.72 7.01
N VAL A 44 -14.32 -7.48 8.12
CA VAL A 44 -15.42 -6.49 8.14
C VAL A 44 -14.85 -5.07 8.07
N GLU A 45 -13.79 -4.81 8.80
CA GLU A 45 -13.09 -3.52 8.76
C GLU A 45 -12.50 -3.26 7.38
N ARG A 46 -11.92 -4.29 6.76
CA ARG A 46 -11.45 -4.20 5.38
C ARG A 46 -12.57 -3.82 4.41
N ALA A 47 -13.72 -4.46 4.53
CA ALA A 47 -14.88 -4.19 3.68
C ALA A 47 -15.55 -2.83 3.96
N SER A 48 -15.44 -2.32 5.20
CA SER A 48 -16.12 -1.10 5.63
C SER A 48 -15.35 0.20 5.37
N MET A 49 -14.02 0.12 5.16
CA MET A 49 -13.19 1.30 4.89
C MET A 49 -12.81 1.36 3.41
N PRO A 50 -13.46 2.22 2.63
CA PRO A 50 -13.14 2.36 1.21
C PRO A 50 -11.69 2.83 1.03
N PHE A 51 -11.05 2.34 -0.02
CA PHE A 51 -9.71 2.76 -0.41
C PHE A 51 -9.62 2.75 -1.93
N ASP A 52 -8.68 3.52 -2.47
CA ASP A 52 -8.37 3.51 -3.89
C ASP A 52 -7.05 2.76 -4.11
N LEU A 53 -6.92 2.15 -5.27
CA LEU A 53 -5.64 1.69 -5.77
C LEU A 53 -4.85 2.89 -6.28
N LEU A 54 -3.55 2.89 -6.04
CA LEU A 54 -2.70 4.06 -6.25
C LEU A 54 -1.46 3.70 -7.05
N GLU A 55 -1.16 4.51 -8.07
CA GLU A 55 0.17 4.55 -8.67
C GLU A 55 0.78 5.94 -8.58
N THR A 56 2.10 5.97 -8.50
CA THR A 56 2.85 7.22 -8.47
C THR A 56 3.96 7.15 -9.51
N LEU A 57 3.86 7.97 -10.53
CA LEU A 57 4.77 8.01 -11.67
C LEU A 57 5.56 9.32 -11.67
N ALA A 58 6.80 9.26 -12.15
CA ALA A 58 7.52 10.46 -12.53
C ALA A 58 7.18 10.83 -13.99
N MET A 59 6.97 12.11 -14.23
CA MET A 59 6.82 12.66 -15.56
C MET A 59 7.82 13.80 -15.74
N ASP A 60 8.61 13.78 -16.81
CA ASP A 60 9.65 14.74 -17.11
C ASP A 60 9.53 15.18 -18.58
N GLY A 61 9.35 16.49 -18.81
CA GLY A 61 9.20 17.02 -20.17
C GLY A 61 8.04 16.36 -20.95
N GLY A 62 6.92 16.06 -20.29
CA GLY A 62 5.78 15.39 -20.90
C GLY A 62 5.94 13.88 -21.13
N GLN A 63 7.01 13.27 -20.62
CA GLN A 63 7.24 11.83 -20.74
C GLN A 63 7.05 11.13 -19.40
N LEU A 64 6.10 10.21 -19.33
CA LEU A 64 5.87 9.35 -18.18
C LEU A 64 6.93 8.25 -18.12
N ARG A 65 7.61 8.11 -16.98
CA ARG A 65 8.60 7.06 -16.78
C ARG A 65 7.93 5.77 -16.34
N HIS A 66 8.30 4.65 -16.96
CA HIS A 66 7.83 3.29 -16.62
C HIS A 66 6.29 3.14 -16.59
N ALA A 67 5.57 3.89 -17.43
CA ALA A 67 4.10 3.88 -17.43
C ALA A 67 3.51 2.48 -17.63
N ALA A 68 4.12 1.64 -18.47
CA ALA A 68 3.66 0.27 -18.71
C ALA A 68 3.73 -0.59 -17.44
N ASP A 69 4.84 -0.52 -16.70
CA ASP A 69 5.05 -1.29 -15.46
C ASP A 69 4.07 -0.85 -14.38
N HIS A 70 3.84 0.47 -14.24
CA HIS A 70 2.85 1.02 -13.31
C HIS A 70 1.43 0.55 -13.65
N LEU A 71 1.03 0.57 -14.92
CA LEU A 71 -0.29 0.09 -15.34
C LEU A 71 -0.46 -1.41 -15.15
N GLN A 72 0.58 -2.20 -15.40
CA GLN A 72 0.58 -3.63 -15.13
C GLN A 72 0.40 -3.92 -13.63
N ARG A 73 1.10 -3.21 -12.75
CA ARG A 73 0.97 -3.36 -11.29
C ARG A 73 -0.43 -2.94 -10.83
N LEU A 74 -0.97 -1.84 -11.35
CA LEU A 74 -2.33 -1.39 -11.05
C LEU A 74 -3.37 -2.41 -11.49
N ALA A 75 -3.21 -3.03 -12.69
CA ALA A 75 -4.09 -4.08 -13.18
C ALA A 75 -4.05 -5.33 -12.28
N ALA A 76 -2.88 -5.73 -11.80
CA ALA A 76 -2.74 -6.85 -10.87
C ALA A 76 -3.42 -6.56 -9.52
N ALA A 77 -3.28 -5.33 -9.01
CA ALA A 77 -3.98 -4.89 -7.80
C ALA A 77 -5.50 -4.86 -8.00
N ALA A 78 -5.97 -4.34 -9.14
CA ALA A 78 -7.39 -4.30 -9.50
C ALA A 78 -7.99 -5.71 -9.58
N ALA A 79 -7.29 -6.66 -10.19
CA ALA A 79 -7.71 -8.06 -10.23
C ALA A 79 -7.79 -8.68 -8.83
N HIS A 80 -6.82 -8.40 -7.94
CA HIS A 80 -6.79 -8.90 -6.57
C HIS A 80 -7.97 -8.38 -5.72
N PHE A 81 -8.28 -7.09 -5.84
CA PHE A 81 -9.34 -6.46 -5.06
C PHE A 81 -10.71 -6.46 -5.76
N ALA A 82 -10.82 -7.09 -6.94
CA ALA A 82 -12.01 -7.12 -7.78
C ALA A 82 -12.54 -5.73 -8.17
N TYR A 83 -11.62 -4.78 -8.44
CA TYR A 83 -11.96 -3.47 -8.96
C TYR A 83 -12.09 -3.54 -10.49
N PRO A 84 -13.14 -2.95 -11.10
CA PRO A 84 -13.21 -2.81 -12.55
C PRO A 84 -12.00 -2.02 -13.06
N PHE A 85 -11.30 -2.56 -14.07
CA PHE A 85 -10.10 -1.92 -14.63
C PHE A 85 -10.12 -1.95 -16.15
N ASN A 86 -9.93 -0.77 -16.75
CA ASN A 86 -9.80 -0.60 -18.20
C ASN A 86 -8.47 0.09 -18.51
N THR A 87 -7.55 -0.64 -19.13
CA THR A 87 -6.23 -0.13 -19.50
C THR A 87 -6.31 1.06 -20.45
N GLY A 88 -7.22 1.04 -21.43
CA GLY A 88 -7.39 2.13 -22.41
C GLY A 88 -7.84 3.42 -21.76
N GLU A 89 -8.75 3.33 -20.79
CA GLU A 89 -9.24 4.49 -20.03
C GLU A 89 -8.10 5.07 -19.16
N ALA A 90 -7.33 4.22 -18.45
CA ALA A 90 -6.17 4.67 -17.68
C ALA A 90 -5.14 5.40 -18.58
N GLN A 91 -4.84 4.84 -19.76
CA GLN A 91 -3.94 5.46 -20.74
C GLN A 91 -4.47 6.79 -21.24
N GLN A 92 -5.77 6.89 -21.49
CA GLN A 92 -6.40 8.14 -21.93
C GLN A 92 -6.29 9.25 -20.88
N HIS A 93 -6.55 8.94 -19.60
CA HIS A 93 -6.35 9.90 -18.50
C HIS A 93 -4.91 10.38 -18.40
N LEU A 94 -3.94 9.46 -18.49
CA LEU A 94 -2.53 9.81 -18.47
C LEU A 94 -2.13 10.66 -19.68
N ALA A 95 -2.63 10.35 -20.88
CA ALA A 95 -2.34 11.11 -22.10
C ALA A 95 -2.91 12.54 -22.01
N GLN A 96 -4.10 12.72 -21.47
CA GLN A 96 -4.69 14.05 -21.24
C GLN A 96 -3.84 14.87 -20.26
N LEU A 97 -3.33 14.23 -19.19
CA LEU A 97 -2.44 14.91 -18.25
C LEU A 97 -1.13 15.35 -18.92
N VAL A 98 -0.51 14.48 -19.73
CA VAL A 98 0.71 14.80 -20.48
C VAL A 98 0.50 16.01 -21.39
N GLN A 99 -0.63 16.07 -22.11
CA GLN A 99 -0.96 17.22 -22.96
C GLN A 99 -1.10 18.53 -22.19
N SER A 100 -1.64 18.48 -20.97
CA SER A 100 -1.78 19.66 -20.12
C SER A 100 -0.50 20.08 -19.38
N HIS A 101 0.49 19.19 -19.30
CA HIS A 101 1.76 19.41 -18.60
C HIS A 101 2.96 19.01 -19.48
N PRO A 102 3.18 19.65 -20.63
CA PRO A 102 4.19 19.24 -21.60
C PRO A 102 5.64 19.50 -21.15
N HIS A 103 5.83 20.30 -20.11
CA HIS A 103 7.14 20.73 -19.62
C HIS A 103 7.26 20.55 -18.11
N GLY A 104 8.49 20.45 -17.61
CA GLY A 104 8.80 20.38 -16.19
C GLY A 104 8.82 18.95 -15.63
N LEU A 105 9.19 18.86 -14.35
CA LEU A 105 9.23 17.60 -13.60
C LEU A 105 8.00 17.50 -12.70
N TRP A 106 7.27 16.38 -12.80
CA TRP A 106 6.02 16.18 -12.09
C TRP A 106 5.97 14.82 -11.42
N ARG A 107 5.39 14.78 -10.23
CA ARG A 107 4.90 13.56 -9.60
C ARG A 107 3.44 13.37 -9.97
N VAL A 108 3.15 12.34 -10.74
CA VAL A 108 1.80 11.99 -11.17
C VAL A 108 1.22 10.93 -10.24
N ARG A 109 0.04 11.18 -9.69
CA ARG A 109 -0.75 10.19 -8.96
C ARG A 109 -1.90 9.72 -9.84
N LEU A 110 -1.97 8.43 -10.08
CA LEU A 110 -3.09 7.76 -10.73
C LEU A 110 -3.84 6.95 -9.66
N LEU A 111 -5.11 7.22 -9.49
CA LEU A 111 -5.99 6.52 -8.56
C LEU A 111 -7.06 5.76 -9.33
N LEU A 112 -7.40 4.58 -8.83
CA LEU A 112 -8.55 3.78 -9.27
C LEU A 112 -9.46 3.50 -8.08
N ALA A 113 -10.64 4.06 -8.11
CA ALA A 113 -11.67 3.84 -7.10
C ALA A 113 -12.33 2.45 -7.24
N ALA A 114 -12.96 1.97 -6.19
CA ALA A 114 -13.61 0.65 -6.16
C ALA A 114 -14.70 0.46 -7.24
N GLN A 115 -15.27 1.55 -7.72
CA GLN A 115 -16.27 1.55 -8.80
C GLN A 115 -15.67 1.52 -10.21
N GLY A 116 -14.33 1.51 -10.32
CA GLY A 116 -13.63 1.54 -11.61
C GLY A 116 -13.34 2.96 -12.15
N THR A 117 -13.62 4.00 -11.37
CA THR A 117 -13.38 5.39 -11.79
C THR A 117 -11.92 5.78 -11.59
N PHE A 118 -11.29 6.31 -12.63
CA PHE A 118 -9.94 6.86 -12.56
C PHE A 118 -9.92 8.33 -12.16
N SER A 119 -8.89 8.71 -11.41
CA SER A 119 -8.51 10.11 -11.24
C SER A 119 -6.99 10.28 -11.33
N VAL A 120 -6.55 11.39 -11.93
CA VAL A 120 -5.13 11.68 -12.15
C VAL A 120 -4.82 13.08 -11.66
N GLN A 121 -3.72 13.22 -10.94
CA GLN A 121 -3.25 14.48 -10.38
C GLN A 121 -1.75 14.64 -10.66
N ALA A 122 -1.32 15.85 -11.02
CA ALA A 122 0.08 16.20 -11.17
C ALA A 122 0.50 17.19 -10.07
N PHE A 123 1.66 16.92 -9.48
CA PHE A 123 2.29 17.78 -8.47
C PHE A 123 3.66 18.19 -9.00
N ALA A 124 3.90 19.48 -9.13
CA ALA A 124 5.21 19.99 -9.56
C ALA A 124 6.31 19.52 -8.61
N MET A 125 7.42 19.12 -9.16
CA MET A 125 8.63 18.73 -8.43
C MET A 125 9.81 19.58 -8.83
N GLU A 126 10.69 19.83 -7.87
CA GLU A 126 12.00 20.38 -8.15
C GLU A 126 12.99 19.24 -8.39
N ALA A 127 13.89 19.44 -9.35
CA ALA A 127 14.95 18.49 -9.59
C ALA A 127 15.89 18.48 -8.37
N THR A 128 16.16 17.29 -7.83
CA THR A 128 17.15 17.16 -6.76
C THR A 128 18.52 17.47 -7.31
N PRO A 129 19.26 18.44 -6.73
CA PRO A 129 20.61 18.73 -7.19
C PRO A 129 21.52 17.49 -7.11
N PRO A 130 22.44 17.29 -8.05
CA PRO A 130 23.36 16.15 -8.04
C PRO A 130 24.19 16.02 -6.75
N CYS A 131 24.43 17.15 -6.07
CA CYS A 131 25.18 17.24 -4.81
C CYS A 131 24.26 17.57 -3.62
N ALA A 132 23.01 17.13 -3.62
CA ALA A 132 22.13 17.30 -2.45
C ALA A 132 22.76 16.64 -1.21
N PRO A 133 22.67 17.28 -0.03
CA PRO A 133 23.20 16.68 1.18
C PRO A 133 22.45 15.36 1.49
N PRO A 134 23.14 14.38 2.10
CA PRO A 134 22.50 13.13 2.49
C PRO A 134 21.37 13.39 3.50
N VAL A 135 20.27 12.67 3.35
CA VAL A 135 19.18 12.70 4.31
C VAL A 135 19.38 11.64 5.40
N ARG A 136 18.85 11.90 6.59
CA ARG A 136 18.90 10.96 7.70
C ARG A 136 17.71 10.03 7.63
N LEU A 137 17.98 8.73 7.74
CA LEU A 137 16.96 7.71 7.97
C LEU A 137 17.09 7.18 9.39
N GLN A 138 16.01 6.67 9.96
CA GLN A 138 16.01 5.89 11.20
C GLN A 138 15.57 4.46 10.91
N LEU A 139 16.01 3.52 11.73
CA LEU A 139 15.49 2.15 11.69
C LEU A 139 14.22 2.08 12.57
N ALA A 140 13.20 1.36 12.12
CA ALA A 140 12.01 1.11 12.92
C ALA A 140 12.37 0.39 14.22
N SER A 141 11.78 0.82 15.34
CA SER A 141 12.01 0.20 16.67
C SER A 141 11.32 -1.14 16.85
N THR A 142 10.30 -1.41 16.04
CA THR A 142 9.52 -2.64 16.03
C THR A 142 9.33 -3.11 14.57
N PRO A 143 9.12 -4.42 14.34
CA PRO A 143 8.84 -4.91 12.99
C PRO A 143 7.52 -4.37 12.44
N LEU A 144 7.44 -4.24 11.12
CA LEU A 144 6.17 -4.07 10.41
C LEU A 144 5.43 -5.42 10.45
N ALA A 145 4.52 -5.59 11.41
CA ALA A 145 3.80 -6.85 11.61
C ALA A 145 3.02 -7.32 10.36
N GLU A 146 2.62 -6.38 9.52
CA GLU A 146 1.82 -6.62 8.30
C GLU A 146 2.68 -6.64 7.03
N ALA A 147 4.01 -6.86 7.14
CA ALA A 147 4.94 -6.84 6.01
C ALA A 147 4.50 -7.75 4.84
N HIS A 148 3.92 -8.92 5.15
CA HIS A 148 3.39 -9.84 4.15
C HIS A 148 1.90 -9.61 3.82
N GLY A 149 1.33 -8.52 4.35
CA GLY A 149 -0.08 -8.17 4.16
C GLY A 149 -0.36 -7.62 2.76
N GLU A 150 -1.62 -7.72 2.35
CA GLU A 150 -2.05 -7.26 1.02
C GLU A 150 -1.87 -5.75 0.82
N PHE A 151 -2.00 -4.93 1.87
CA PHE A 151 -1.83 -3.48 1.81
C PHE A 151 -0.37 -3.01 1.80
N VAL A 152 0.58 -3.89 2.04
CA VAL A 152 2.01 -3.71 1.74
C VAL A 152 2.30 -4.17 0.32
N ARG A 153 1.80 -5.36 -0.05
CA ARG A 153 2.00 -5.97 -1.36
C ARG A 153 1.38 -5.18 -2.52
N PHE A 154 0.25 -4.52 -2.28
CA PHE A 154 -0.45 -3.71 -3.28
C PHE A 154 -0.52 -2.24 -2.85
N LYS A 155 -0.17 -1.36 -3.78
CA LYS A 155 -0.15 0.09 -3.52
C LYS A 155 -1.57 0.64 -3.46
N THR A 156 -1.99 1.09 -2.27
CA THR A 156 -3.33 1.63 -2.03
C THR A 156 -3.28 2.92 -1.24
N THR A 157 -4.41 3.62 -1.13
CA THR A 157 -4.55 4.77 -0.24
C THR A 157 -4.70 4.38 1.24
N ARG A 158 -4.93 3.10 1.54
CA ARG A 158 -4.99 2.58 2.91
C ARG A 158 -3.59 2.32 3.44
N ARG A 159 -3.05 3.28 4.20
CA ARG A 159 -1.66 3.30 4.64
C ARG A 159 -1.46 3.34 6.17
N ALA A 160 -2.51 3.06 6.95
CA ALA A 160 -2.46 3.15 8.41
C ALA A 160 -1.34 2.29 9.05
N HIS A 161 -0.96 1.18 8.41
CA HIS A 161 0.14 0.32 8.87
C HIS A 161 1.53 1.00 8.80
N TYR A 162 1.68 2.07 8.01
CA TYR A 162 2.91 2.88 7.98
C TYR A 162 2.87 4.07 8.94
N ASP A 163 1.70 4.50 9.40
CA ASP A 163 1.54 5.74 10.17
C ASP A 163 2.30 5.67 11.50
N ALA A 164 2.34 4.50 12.14
CA ALA A 164 3.08 4.26 13.38
C ALA A 164 4.60 4.41 13.22
N PHE A 165 5.12 4.33 11.98
CA PHE A 165 6.54 4.43 11.66
C PHE A 165 6.93 5.80 11.10
N THR A 166 5.99 6.74 11.00
CA THR A 166 6.29 8.10 10.54
C THR A 166 7.30 8.76 11.48
N PRO A 167 8.43 9.28 10.95
CA PRO A 167 9.44 9.92 11.79
C PRO A 167 8.86 11.10 12.56
N THR A 168 9.09 11.12 13.86
CA THR A 168 8.74 12.26 14.74
C THR A 168 9.98 13.08 15.14
N THR A 169 11.18 12.53 14.92
CA THR A 169 12.44 13.19 15.23
C THR A 169 12.77 14.24 14.17
N PRO A 170 13.02 15.50 14.53
CA PRO A 170 13.41 16.53 13.59
C PRO A 170 14.64 16.16 12.75
N GLY A 171 14.58 16.42 11.44
CA GLY A 171 15.67 16.14 10.51
C GLY A 171 15.80 14.68 10.07
N VAL A 172 14.92 13.80 10.51
CA VAL A 172 14.81 12.44 9.97
C VAL A 172 13.83 12.46 8.80
N PHE A 173 14.29 12.00 7.63
CA PHE A 173 13.52 12.03 6.39
C PHE A 173 12.49 10.90 6.33
N ASP A 174 12.90 9.66 6.68
CA ASP A 174 12.04 8.48 6.61
C ASP A 174 12.49 7.39 7.58
N THR A 175 11.69 6.35 7.75
CA THR A 175 11.97 5.19 8.58
C THR A 175 12.17 3.96 7.70
N VAL A 176 13.29 3.27 7.88
CA VAL A 176 13.58 1.96 7.29
C VAL A 176 12.82 0.91 8.08
N LEU A 177 12.05 0.10 7.39
CA LEU A 177 11.20 -0.94 7.98
C LEU A 177 11.85 -2.32 7.85
N TRP A 178 11.45 -3.22 8.71
CA TRP A 178 11.87 -4.62 8.71
C TRP A 178 10.69 -5.52 9.10
N ASN A 179 10.70 -6.77 8.63
CA ASN A 179 9.64 -7.75 8.84
C ASN A 179 9.84 -8.52 10.17
N PRO A 180 8.86 -9.33 10.61
CA PRO A 180 9.00 -10.16 11.81
C PRO A 180 10.16 -11.16 11.77
N GLU A 181 10.65 -11.51 10.59
CA GLU A 181 11.79 -12.39 10.36
C GLU A 181 13.16 -11.69 10.54
N GLY A 182 13.14 -10.34 10.75
CA GLY A 182 14.34 -9.52 10.95
C GLY A 182 14.99 -9.03 9.64
N GLU A 183 14.29 -9.13 8.52
CA GLU A 183 14.79 -8.69 7.22
C GLU A 183 14.34 -7.27 6.89
N ILE A 184 15.24 -6.45 6.35
CA ILE A 184 14.90 -5.11 5.83
C ILE A 184 13.90 -5.26 4.68
N THR A 185 12.86 -4.41 4.68
CA THR A 185 11.83 -4.37 3.64
C THR A 185 11.96 -3.11 2.78
N GLU A 186 11.40 -2.02 3.20
CA GLU A 186 11.34 -0.74 2.49
C GLU A 186 11.35 0.44 3.46
N CYS A 187 11.21 1.66 2.99
CA CYS A 187 10.90 2.82 3.84
C CYS A 187 9.40 3.11 3.80
N THR A 188 8.90 3.97 4.72
CA THR A 188 7.47 4.27 4.76
C THR A 188 6.96 4.92 3.46
N ARG A 189 7.82 5.58 2.68
CA ARG A 189 7.45 6.30 1.46
C ARG A 189 8.11 5.80 0.18
N GLY A 190 9.04 4.85 0.27
CA GLY A 190 9.75 4.36 -0.90
C GLY A 190 10.62 3.15 -0.61
N ASN A 191 11.08 2.52 -1.67
CA ASN A 191 11.97 1.38 -1.58
C ASN A 191 13.38 1.82 -1.18
N ILE A 192 14.19 0.87 -0.72
CA ILE A 192 15.58 1.11 -0.31
C ILE A 192 16.52 0.34 -1.24
N ALA A 193 17.63 0.97 -1.61
CA ALA A 193 18.76 0.31 -2.23
C ALA A 193 20.00 0.57 -1.36
N LEU A 194 20.79 -0.47 -1.14
CA LEU A 194 21.98 -0.45 -0.30
C LEU A 194 23.21 -0.79 -1.12
N LEU A 195 24.31 -0.09 -0.88
CA LEU A 195 25.60 -0.45 -1.47
C LEU A 195 26.34 -1.36 -0.49
N LEU A 196 26.35 -2.68 -0.76
CA LEU A 196 27.03 -3.69 0.04
C LEU A 196 28.15 -4.30 -0.79
N ASP A 197 29.38 -4.27 -0.29
CA ASP A 197 30.58 -4.83 -0.95
C ASP A 197 30.74 -4.36 -2.41
N GLY A 198 30.45 -3.07 -2.64
CA GLY A 198 30.55 -2.46 -3.96
C GLY A 198 29.39 -2.80 -4.93
N ARG A 199 28.36 -3.49 -4.48
CA ARG A 199 27.19 -3.85 -5.29
C ARG A 199 25.92 -3.21 -4.73
N TRP A 200 25.12 -2.62 -5.61
CA TRP A 200 23.78 -2.15 -5.25
C TRP A 200 22.83 -3.33 -5.12
N VAL A 201 22.16 -3.42 -3.98
CA VAL A 201 21.16 -4.45 -3.67
C VAL A 201 19.90 -3.81 -3.14
N THR A 202 18.77 -4.46 -3.35
CA THR A 202 17.46 -4.11 -2.76
C THR A 202 16.86 -5.36 -2.17
N PRO A 203 16.06 -5.24 -1.09
CA PRO A 203 15.36 -6.40 -0.55
C PRO A 203 14.48 -7.07 -1.60
N PRO A 204 14.40 -8.41 -1.63
CA PRO A 204 13.50 -9.12 -2.54
C PRO A 204 12.03 -8.95 -2.10
N LEU A 205 11.10 -9.08 -3.03
CA LEU A 205 9.65 -8.96 -2.75
C LEU A 205 9.15 -9.93 -1.68
N THR A 206 9.86 -11.04 -1.48
CA THR A 206 9.55 -12.04 -0.43
C THR A 206 9.73 -11.50 0.98
N CYS A 207 10.51 -10.43 1.18
CA CYS A 207 10.63 -9.77 2.49
C CYS A 207 9.39 -8.95 2.87
N GLY A 208 8.43 -8.77 1.96
CA GLY A 208 7.23 -7.99 2.21
C GLY A 208 7.45 -6.50 1.95
N LEU A 209 7.49 -6.16 0.68
CA LEU A 209 7.56 -4.78 0.18
C LEU A 209 6.77 -4.64 -1.12
N LEU A 210 6.56 -3.39 -1.53
CA LEU A 210 5.79 -3.04 -2.73
C LEU A 210 6.58 -3.32 -4.01
#